data_c744526148d55557cbe1883775eefb27
#
_entry.id   c744526148d55557cbe1883775eefb27
#
_cell.length_a   1.000
_cell.length_b   1.000
_cell.length_c   1.000
_cell.angle_alpha   90.00
_cell.angle_beta   90.00
_cell.angle_gamma   90.00
#
_symmetry.space_group_name_H-M   'P 1'
#
loop_
_entity.id
_entity.type
_entity.pdbx_description
1 polymer ?
#
loop_
_entity_poly.entity_id
_entity_poly.type
_entity_poly.pdbx_seq_one_letter_code
_entity_poly.pdbx_strand_id
1 'polypeptide(L)'
;MLMCMVTNGMAQAKNTPDTQRDYYLYSYIEVRWANKANGEQCFVILMSPGENGQQRPSIMKNNEGKAVVVRNMMEGLAYLEVKGWEILEPRSEAGTGKWIVRKKISFTDLCKIVEANTTYETITPKVQLTLSEKTLKVDYE
;
A
#
# COMPACT_ATOMS: atom_id res chain seq x y z
N MET A 1 17.99 15.38 -0.39
CA MET A 1 18.63 14.44 -1.33
C MET A 1 17.64 13.40 -1.82
N LEU A 2 17.59 13.24 -3.10
CA LEU A 2 16.60 12.35 -3.72
C LEU A 2 17.27 11.06 -4.17
N MET A 3 17.02 10.02 -3.42
CA MET A 3 17.70 8.75 -3.63
C MET A 3 17.45 8.15 -5.00
N CYS A 4 16.20 8.14 -5.42
CA CYS A 4 15.89 7.49 -6.69
C CYS A 4 16.38 8.26 -7.90
N MET A 5 16.96 9.43 -7.70
CA MET A 5 17.57 10.17 -8.80
C MET A 5 19.03 9.86 -8.99
N VAL A 6 19.61 9.04 -8.16
CA VAL A 6 21.04 8.82 -8.15
C VAL A 6 21.45 7.60 -8.92
N THR A 7 20.51 6.80 -9.33
CA THR A 7 20.80 5.46 -9.82
C THR A 7 21.61 5.43 -11.10
N ASN A 8 21.31 6.33 -12.02
CA ASN A 8 22.15 6.44 -13.21
C ASN A 8 21.75 7.68 -13.97
N GLY A 9 22.60 8.13 -14.86
CA GLY A 9 22.43 9.41 -15.50
C GLY A 9 21.23 9.54 -16.41
N MET A 10 20.96 8.54 -17.22
CA MET A 10 19.97 8.70 -18.28
C MET A 10 18.54 8.53 -17.80
N ALA A 11 18.32 7.54 -16.96
CA ALA A 11 16.95 7.25 -16.51
C ALA A 11 16.44 8.27 -15.51
N GLN A 12 17.32 9.04 -14.94
CA GLN A 12 16.96 9.88 -13.80
C GLN A 12 16.08 11.05 -14.16
N ALA A 13 16.07 11.46 -15.41
CA ALA A 13 15.19 12.55 -15.82
C ALA A 13 13.74 12.22 -15.53
N LYS A 14 13.38 10.93 -15.54
CA LYS A 14 12.02 10.49 -15.29
C LYS A 14 11.68 10.48 -13.82
N ASN A 15 12.67 10.52 -12.95
CA ASN A 15 12.48 10.46 -11.51
C ASN A 15 12.69 11.80 -10.85
N THR A 16 12.63 12.88 -11.61
CA THR A 16 12.76 14.21 -11.06
C THR A 16 11.45 14.60 -10.38
N PRO A 17 11.48 15.08 -9.16
CA PRO A 17 10.24 15.48 -8.49
C PRO A 17 9.65 16.71 -9.15
N ASP A 18 8.34 16.73 -9.18
CA ASP A 18 7.60 17.91 -9.61
C ASP A 18 7.24 18.66 -8.32
N THR A 19 7.83 19.84 -8.13
CA THR A 19 7.65 20.60 -6.90
C THR A 19 6.24 21.15 -6.75
N GLN A 20 5.45 21.13 -7.80
CA GLN A 20 4.07 21.63 -7.74
C GLN A 20 3.07 20.50 -7.53
N ARG A 21 3.55 19.35 -7.26
CA ARG A 21 2.72 18.17 -7.16
C ARG A 21 2.90 17.48 -5.82
N ASP A 22 1.80 16.99 -5.26
CA ASP A 22 1.86 16.12 -4.09
C ASP A 22 2.03 14.68 -4.54
N TYR A 23 2.73 13.91 -3.73
CA TYR A 23 2.93 12.49 -3.97
C TYR A 23 2.27 11.70 -2.85
N TYR A 24 1.77 10.53 -3.18
CA TYR A 24 0.97 9.74 -2.26
C TYR A 24 1.40 8.29 -2.27
N LEU A 25 1.36 7.70 -1.10
CA LEU A 25 1.46 6.26 -0.94
C LEU A 25 0.04 5.73 -0.86
N TYR A 26 -0.27 4.74 -1.68
CA TYR A 26 -1.59 4.14 -1.71
C TYR A 26 -1.57 2.81 -1.01
N SER A 27 -2.66 2.48 -0.37
CA SER A 27 -2.81 1.19 0.29
C SER A 27 -4.27 0.76 0.22
N TYR A 28 -4.46 -0.52 0.37
CA TYR A 28 -5.77 -1.13 0.42
C TYR A 28 -5.97 -1.56 1.86
N ILE A 29 -7.05 -1.11 2.50
CA ILE A 29 -7.28 -1.45 3.89
C ILE A 29 -8.58 -2.22 4.06
N GLU A 30 -8.62 -2.98 5.13
CA GLU A 30 -9.82 -3.70 5.54
C GLU A 30 -9.94 -3.55 7.05
N VAL A 31 -11.11 -3.10 7.52
CA VAL A 31 -11.41 -3.06 8.95
C VAL A 31 -12.16 -4.34 9.25
N ARG A 32 -11.61 -5.18 10.10
CA ARG A 32 -12.03 -6.56 10.22
C ARG A 32 -12.24 -6.98 11.66
N TRP A 33 -13.20 -7.88 11.87
CA TRP A 33 -13.42 -8.50 13.16
C TRP A 33 -12.20 -9.29 13.60
N ALA A 34 -11.92 -9.22 14.89
CA ALA A 34 -10.87 -10.01 15.52
C ALA A 34 -11.32 -10.35 16.94
N ASN A 35 -10.68 -11.34 17.51
CA ASN A 35 -10.94 -11.72 18.89
C ASN A 35 -9.70 -11.48 19.72
N LYS A 36 -9.89 -10.85 20.87
CA LYS A 36 -8.82 -10.72 21.84
C LYS A 36 -8.60 -12.06 22.55
N ALA A 37 -7.47 -12.16 23.23
CA ALA A 37 -7.15 -13.39 23.96
C ALA A 37 -8.23 -13.75 24.99
N ASN A 38 -8.92 -12.75 25.54
CA ASN A 38 -9.97 -12.98 26.51
C ASN A 38 -11.32 -13.28 25.88
N GLY A 39 -11.40 -13.40 24.57
CA GLY A 39 -12.63 -13.71 23.87
C GLY A 39 -13.46 -12.51 23.46
N GLU A 40 -13.08 -11.31 23.88
CA GLU A 40 -13.81 -10.12 23.46
C GLU A 40 -13.62 -9.84 21.99
N GLN A 41 -14.67 -9.41 21.33
CA GLN A 41 -14.61 -9.05 19.94
C GLN A 41 -14.15 -7.60 19.78
N CYS A 42 -13.40 -7.38 18.73
CA CYS A 42 -12.90 -6.04 18.42
C CYS A 42 -12.71 -5.94 16.91
N PHE A 43 -12.25 -4.80 16.46
CA PHE A 43 -11.90 -4.61 15.07
C PHE A 43 -10.43 -4.24 14.98
N VAL A 44 -9.78 -4.72 13.94
CA VAL A 44 -8.40 -4.35 13.62
C VAL A 44 -8.37 -3.82 12.20
N ILE A 45 -7.30 -3.13 11.86
CA ILE A 45 -7.13 -2.57 10.53
C ILE A 45 -6.02 -3.36 9.83
N LEU A 46 -6.38 -4.01 8.73
CA LEU A 46 -5.40 -4.69 7.88
C LEU A 46 -5.03 -3.75 6.75
N MET A 47 -3.76 -3.69 6.43
CA MET A 47 -3.28 -2.79 5.39
C MET A 47 -2.41 -3.57 4.41
N SER A 48 -2.61 -3.34 3.11
CA SER A 48 -1.88 -4.05 2.06
C SER A 48 -1.69 -3.11 0.87
N PRO A 49 -0.48 -2.72 0.52
CA PRO A 49 0.74 -2.96 1.29
C PRO A 49 0.73 -2.19 2.59
N GLY A 50 1.58 -2.61 3.50
CA GLY A 50 1.69 -1.93 4.79
C GLY A 50 2.33 -0.56 4.64
N GLU A 51 2.43 0.15 5.76
CA GLU A 51 2.92 1.51 5.75
C GLU A 51 4.35 1.64 5.21
N ASN A 52 5.10 0.56 5.28
CA ASN A 52 6.48 0.53 4.78
C ASN A 52 6.60 -0.21 3.45
N GLY A 53 5.48 -0.44 2.76
CA GLY A 53 5.51 -1.10 1.48
C GLY A 53 5.49 -2.62 1.52
N GLN A 54 5.17 -3.20 2.68
CA GLN A 54 5.09 -4.64 2.79
C GLN A 54 4.04 -5.22 1.85
N GLN A 55 4.40 -6.31 1.20
CA GLN A 55 3.52 -6.93 0.21
C GLN A 55 2.32 -7.63 0.85
N ARG A 56 2.51 -8.21 2.00
CA ARG A 56 1.44 -8.97 2.66
C ARG A 56 0.59 -8.06 3.53
N PRO A 57 -0.71 -8.33 3.61
CA PRO A 57 -1.54 -7.60 4.55
C PRO A 57 -0.99 -7.77 5.96
N SER A 58 -0.97 -6.69 6.68
CA SER A 58 -0.52 -6.73 8.06
C SER A 58 -1.47 -5.91 8.92
N ILE A 59 -1.58 -6.30 10.18
CA ILE A 59 -2.37 -5.55 11.14
C ILE A 59 -1.61 -4.26 11.45
N MET A 60 -2.34 -3.15 11.39
CA MET A 60 -1.76 -1.86 11.71
C MET A 60 -1.34 -1.81 13.16
N LYS A 61 -0.15 -1.28 13.42
CA LYS A 61 0.41 -1.19 14.74
C LYS A 61 0.81 0.24 15.05
N ASN A 62 0.85 0.55 16.33
CA ASN A 62 1.33 1.86 16.76
C ASN A 62 2.87 1.85 16.83
N ASN A 63 3.43 2.97 17.28
CA ASN A 63 4.89 3.11 17.34
C ASN A 63 5.55 2.15 18.32
N GLU A 64 4.77 1.61 19.25
CA GLU A 64 5.27 0.64 20.22
C GLU A 64 5.11 -0.80 19.75
N GLY A 65 4.64 -0.99 18.53
CA GLY A 65 4.43 -2.32 17.97
C GLY A 65 3.16 -3.00 18.43
N LYS A 66 2.26 -2.26 19.09
CA LYS A 66 1.00 -2.84 19.55
C LYS A 66 -0.07 -2.68 18.49
N ALA A 67 -0.90 -3.70 18.32
CA ALA A 67 -1.96 -3.67 17.34
C ALA A 67 -2.97 -2.57 17.66
N VAL A 68 -3.39 -1.87 16.62
CA VAL A 68 -4.43 -0.85 16.74
C VAL A 68 -5.77 -1.57 16.77
N VAL A 69 -6.53 -1.34 17.84
CA VAL A 69 -7.83 -1.97 18.04
C VAL A 69 -8.88 -0.87 18.14
N VAL A 70 -9.96 -1.02 17.39
CA VAL A 70 -11.05 -0.05 17.39
C VAL A 70 -12.34 -0.76 17.69
N ARG A 71 -13.38 0.00 18.05
CA ARG A 71 -14.64 -0.57 18.47
C ARG A 71 -15.57 -0.91 17.31
N ASN A 72 -15.42 -0.19 16.22
CA ASN A 72 -16.26 -0.41 15.05
C ASN A 72 -15.55 0.13 13.81
N MET A 73 -16.19 -0.10 12.69
CA MET A 73 -15.62 0.23 11.39
C MET A 73 -15.38 1.73 11.22
N MET A 74 -16.33 2.54 11.69
CA MET A 74 -16.20 4.00 11.54
C MET A 74 -15.04 4.54 12.36
N GLU A 75 -14.80 3.96 13.52
CA GLU A 75 -13.66 4.37 14.33
C GLU A 75 -12.32 3.97 13.69
N GLY A 76 -12.33 2.88 12.95
CA GLY A 76 -11.16 2.53 12.16
C GLY A 76 -10.84 3.57 11.12
N LEU A 77 -11.86 4.04 10.42
CA LEU A 77 -11.66 5.10 9.44
C LEU A 77 -11.22 6.40 10.09
N ALA A 78 -11.80 6.73 11.25
CA ALA A 78 -11.40 7.93 11.98
C ALA A 78 -9.94 7.86 12.42
N TYR A 79 -9.50 6.69 12.86
CA TYR A 79 -8.11 6.51 13.24
C TYR A 79 -7.19 6.77 12.07
N LEU A 80 -7.53 6.23 10.90
CA LEU A 80 -6.73 6.44 9.69
C LEU A 80 -6.66 7.91 9.32
N GLU A 81 -7.78 8.62 9.45
CA GLU A 81 -7.84 10.04 9.16
C GLU A 81 -6.86 10.82 10.04
N VAL A 82 -6.87 10.52 11.34
CA VAL A 82 -5.98 11.18 12.29
C VAL A 82 -4.51 10.89 11.95
N LYS A 83 -4.24 9.71 11.41
CA LYS A 83 -2.87 9.32 11.06
C LYS A 83 -2.44 9.84 9.69
N GLY A 84 -3.28 10.63 9.04
CA GLY A 84 -2.91 11.24 7.77
C GLY A 84 -3.32 10.46 6.53
N TRP A 85 -4.08 9.39 6.70
CA TRP A 85 -4.59 8.63 5.57
C TRP A 85 -5.88 9.24 5.08
N GLU A 86 -5.98 9.41 3.79
CA GLU A 86 -7.18 9.89 3.13
C GLU A 86 -7.94 8.68 2.58
N ILE A 87 -9.20 8.56 2.95
CA ILE A 87 -10.05 7.46 2.49
C ILE A 87 -10.65 7.88 1.16
N LEU A 88 -10.41 7.10 0.10
CA LEU A 88 -10.85 7.45 -1.22
C LEU A 88 -12.23 6.87 -1.51
N GLU A 89 -12.30 5.56 -1.64
CA GLU A 89 -13.61 4.96 -1.91
C GLU A 89 -13.58 3.48 -1.57
N PRO A 90 -14.75 2.86 -1.44
CA PRO A 90 -14.81 1.43 -1.16
C PRO A 90 -14.11 0.63 -2.24
N ARG A 91 -13.36 -0.37 -1.82
CA ARG A 91 -12.63 -1.21 -2.77
C ARG A 91 -13.52 -2.26 -3.41
N SER A 92 -14.55 -2.68 -2.72
CA SER A 92 -15.46 -3.70 -3.21
C SER A 92 -16.88 -3.31 -2.81
N GLU A 93 -17.80 -4.25 -2.91
CA GLU A 93 -19.20 -3.96 -2.63
C GLU A 93 -19.38 -3.34 -1.26
N ALA A 94 -20.42 -2.55 -1.15
CA ALA A 94 -20.75 -1.85 0.09
C ALA A 94 -20.86 -2.84 1.24
N GLY A 95 -20.41 -2.43 2.41
CA GLY A 95 -20.54 -3.24 3.60
C GLY A 95 -19.41 -4.21 3.85
N THR A 96 -18.41 -4.28 2.96
CA THR A 96 -17.32 -5.22 3.14
C THR A 96 -16.20 -4.71 4.04
N GLY A 97 -16.20 -3.42 4.37
CA GLY A 97 -15.16 -2.86 5.22
C GLY A 97 -13.82 -2.67 4.54
N LYS A 98 -13.82 -2.53 3.23
CA LYS A 98 -12.58 -2.43 2.44
C LYS A 98 -12.54 -1.12 1.68
N TRP A 99 -11.40 -0.45 1.74
CA TRP A 99 -11.23 0.86 1.11
C TRP A 99 -9.84 1.02 0.53
N ILE A 100 -9.75 1.90 -0.45
CA ILE A 100 -8.47 2.40 -0.92
C ILE A 100 -8.19 3.68 -0.17
N VAL A 101 -6.98 3.78 0.37
CA VAL A 101 -6.55 4.96 1.13
C VAL A 101 -5.24 5.45 0.56
N ARG A 102 -4.93 6.71 0.81
CA ARG A 102 -3.65 7.25 0.41
C ARG A 102 -3.13 8.19 1.48
N LYS A 103 -1.83 8.32 1.54
CA LYS A 103 -1.16 9.18 2.50
C LYS A 103 -0.12 10.01 1.78
N LYS A 104 -0.09 11.29 2.07
CA LYS A 104 0.91 12.16 1.48
C LYS A 104 2.30 11.71 1.93
N ILE A 105 3.23 11.68 1.00
CA ILE A 105 4.57 11.18 1.27
C ILE A 105 5.55 12.00 0.44
N SER A 106 6.77 12.11 0.90
CA SER A 106 7.79 12.82 0.13
C SER A 106 8.17 11.99 -1.10
N PHE A 107 8.58 12.69 -2.14
CA PHE A 107 9.03 12.01 -3.36
C PHE A 107 10.16 11.04 -3.05
N THR A 108 11.10 11.46 -2.23
CA THR A 108 12.24 10.63 -1.87
C THR A 108 11.82 9.33 -1.20
N ASP A 109 10.90 9.42 -0.24
CA ASP A 109 10.45 8.23 0.47
C ASP A 109 9.62 7.33 -0.42
N LEU A 110 8.80 7.91 -1.29
CA LEU A 110 8.03 7.12 -2.23
C LEU A 110 8.95 6.36 -3.17
N CYS A 111 10.00 7.00 -3.66
CA CYS A 111 10.96 6.34 -4.52
C CYS A 111 11.65 5.16 -3.83
N LYS A 112 11.95 5.30 -2.55
CA LYS A 112 12.55 4.20 -1.80
C LYS A 112 11.63 3.00 -1.74
N ILE A 113 10.35 3.26 -1.51
CA ILE A 113 9.36 2.18 -1.46
C ILE A 113 9.23 1.52 -2.83
N VAL A 114 9.14 2.33 -3.87
CA VAL A 114 9.01 1.81 -5.23
C VAL A 114 10.22 0.96 -5.60
N GLU A 115 11.42 1.45 -5.31
CA GLU A 115 12.65 0.72 -5.64
C GLU A 115 12.74 -0.58 -4.86
N ALA A 116 12.31 -0.58 -3.62
CA ALA A 116 12.36 -1.79 -2.80
C ALA A 116 11.39 -2.86 -3.27
N ASN A 117 10.34 -2.48 -3.97
CA ASN A 117 9.26 -3.39 -4.32
C ASN A 117 9.08 -3.60 -5.82
N THR A 118 9.96 -3.05 -6.63
CA THR A 118 9.82 -3.12 -8.09
C THR A 118 11.03 -3.80 -8.68
N THR A 119 10.78 -4.74 -9.57
CA THR A 119 11.84 -5.38 -10.34
C THR A 119 11.53 -5.21 -11.81
N TYR A 120 12.56 -5.32 -12.63
CA TYR A 120 12.43 -5.19 -14.06
C TYR A 120 12.87 -6.50 -14.70
N GLU A 121 11.93 -7.19 -15.32
CA GLU A 121 12.19 -8.52 -15.84
C GLU A 121 12.35 -8.46 -17.36
N THR A 122 13.33 -9.18 -17.88
CA THR A 122 13.50 -9.30 -19.31
C THR A 122 12.51 -10.34 -19.82
N ILE A 123 11.66 -9.95 -20.75
CA ILE A 123 10.67 -10.84 -21.33
C ILE A 123 11.25 -11.47 -22.58
N THR A 124 11.27 -12.78 -22.65
CA THR A 124 11.76 -13.53 -23.79
C THR A 124 10.78 -14.66 -24.09
N PRO A 125 10.94 -15.35 -25.21
CA PRO A 125 10.08 -16.50 -25.47
C PRO A 125 10.12 -17.56 -24.38
N LYS A 126 11.19 -17.62 -23.59
CA LYS A 126 11.32 -18.60 -22.52
C LYS A 126 10.81 -18.07 -21.19
N VAL A 127 10.69 -16.76 -21.05
CA VAL A 127 10.26 -16.14 -19.79
C VAL A 127 9.02 -15.33 -20.10
N GLN A 128 7.89 -15.87 -19.73
CA GLN A 128 6.60 -15.23 -19.97
C GLN A 128 5.92 -14.97 -18.64
N LEU A 129 5.17 -13.87 -18.61
CA LEU A 129 4.33 -13.56 -17.46
C LEU A 129 2.94 -14.10 -17.74
N THR A 130 2.35 -14.72 -16.73
CA THR A 130 1.02 -15.30 -16.83
C THR A 130 0.13 -14.64 -15.82
N LEU A 131 -1.06 -14.23 -16.26
CA LEU A 131 -2.03 -13.65 -15.33
C LEU A 131 -2.65 -14.76 -14.50
N SER A 132 -2.67 -14.55 -13.20
CA SER A 132 -2.90 -15.63 -12.26
C SER A 132 -4.31 -16.20 -12.30
N GLU A 133 -5.31 -15.42 -12.61
CA GLU A 133 -6.67 -15.89 -12.44
C GLU A 133 -7.31 -16.47 -13.69
N LYS A 134 -6.86 -16.05 -14.83
CA LYS A 134 -7.52 -16.43 -16.07
C LYS A 134 -6.61 -17.11 -17.06
N THR A 135 -5.44 -17.45 -16.62
CA THR A 135 -4.49 -18.18 -17.45
C THR A 135 -4.27 -17.50 -18.80
N LEU A 136 -4.34 -16.19 -18.81
CA LEU A 136 -4.09 -15.44 -20.02
C LEU A 136 -2.59 -15.31 -20.22
N LYS A 137 -2.16 -15.64 -21.42
CA LYS A 137 -0.78 -15.38 -21.80
C LYS A 137 -0.70 -14.00 -22.39
N VAL A 138 0.34 -13.29 -22.01
CA VAL A 138 0.60 -11.98 -22.56
C VAL A 138 1.70 -12.13 -23.59
N ASP A 139 1.44 -11.71 -24.81
CA ASP A 139 2.42 -11.79 -25.87
C ASP A 139 3.33 -10.58 -25.81
N TYR A 140 4.61 -10.84 -25.93
CA TYR A 140 5.63 -9.79 -25.93
C TYR A 140 6.42 -9.88 -27.21
N GLU A 141 6.77 -8.72 -27.69
CA GLU A 141 7.58 -8.63 -28.88
C GLU A 141 8.96 -8.10 -28.62
#